data_46ca0965b6a47733d22b84e90d2a8b9e
#
_entry.id   46ca0965b6a47733d22b84e90d2a8b9e
#
_cell.length_a   1.000
_cell.length_b   1.000
_cell.length_c   1.000
_cell.angle_alpha   90.00
_cell.angle_beta   90.00
_cell.angle_gamma   90.00
#
_symmetry.space_group_name_H-M   'P 1'
#
loop_
_entity.id
_entity.type
_entity.pdbx_description
1 polymer ?
#
loop_
_entity_poly.entity_id
_entity_poly.type
_entity_poly.pdbx_seq_one_letter_code
_entity_poly.pdbx_strand_id
1 'polypeptide(L)'
;YAEGCLLYDDPSVRKVFQNYRIPEAVALAGSCDLAIVCVGLDSTLEGEQGDVSNAFASGDKPDLLLPKIQRDLVEQVIATGTPVILIDLAGSPIDLSAYEDQVPAILHAWYPGGEGGRAIADILFGKVSPGGKLPLTFYYNDGPLPDITDYHMTGRTYRYFEGRPWKPFGFGLTYGELQITEAKVTEVDYTKEIPSAQITIHCQNPTDRDLSDVLQVYAHVNGSSNEVPNHKLAAFERIRLDAGESK
;
A
#
# COMPACT_ATOMS: atom_id res chain seq x y z
N TYR A 1 -3.67 -20.18 15.56
CA TYR A 1 -2.66 -19.98 14.50
C TYR A 1 -2.62 -21.21 13.60
N ALA A 2 -2.63 -21.00 12.30
CA ALA A 2 -2.39 -22.00 11.27
C ALA A 2 -1.42 -21.42 10.22
N GLU A 3 -0.54 -22.24 9.66
CA GLU A 3 0.43 -21.79 8.66
C GLU A 3 -0.21 -21.46 7.31
N GLY A 4 -1.31 -22.10 6.97
CA GLY A 4 -2.04 -21.86 5.74
C GLY A 4 -1.41 -22.52 4.51
N CYS A 5 -0.48 -21.85 3.85
CA CYS A 5 0.14 -22.35 2.62
C CYS A 5 1.64 -22.02 2.56
N LEU A 6 2.31 -22.52 1.53
CA LEU A 6 3.65 -22.09 1.15
C LEU A 6 3.63 -20.66 0.60
N LEU A 7 4.81 -20.03 0.51
CA LEU A 7 4.98 -18.69 -0.04
C LEU A 7 4.52 -18.61 -1.50
N TYR A 8 4.86 -19.62 -2.31
CA TYR A 8 4.50 -19.75 -3.73
C TYR A 8 4.34 -21.22 -4.13
N ASP A 9 3.82 -21.45 -5.33
CA ASP A 9 3.67 -22.78 -5.93
C ASP A 9 5.04 -23.35 -6.35
N ASP A 10 5.76 -23.97 -5.44
CA ASP A 10 7.07 -24.56 -5.72
C ASP A 10 6.94 -25.88 -6.49
N PRO A 11 7.40 -25.95 -7.76
CA PRO A 11 7.29 -27.16 -8.56
C PRO A 11 8.14 -28.32 -8.05
N SER A 12 9.13 -28.05 -7.19
CA SER A 12 9.95 -29.10 -6.56
C SER A 12 9.22 -29.82 -5.41
N VAL A 13 8.20 -29.16 -4.84
CA VAL A 13 7.36 -29.73 -3.79
C VAL A 13 6.21 -30.50 -4.41
N ARG A 14 5.97 -31.72 -3.92
CA ARG A 14 4.83 -32.53 -4.42
C ARG A 14 3.52 -31.73 -4.26
N LYS A 15 2.69 -31.70 -5.30
CA LYS A 15 1.42 -30.97 -5.34
C LYS A 15 0.54 -31.20 -4.10
N VAL A 16 0.54 -32.42 -3.55
CA VAL A 16 -0.22 -32.80 -2.35
C VAL A 16 0.25 -32.05 -1.09
N PHE A 17 1.46 -31.49 -1.07
CA PHE A 17 2.02 -30.79 0.09
C PHE A 17 2.04 -29.27 -0.08
N GLN A 18 1.78 -28.74 -1.26
CA GLN A 18 1.87 -27.29 -1.48
C GLN A 18 0.79 -26.50 -0.75
N ASN A 19 -0.43 -27.03 -0.71
CA ASN A 19 -1.60 -26.37 -0.10
C ASN A 19 -2.28 -27.23 0.98
N TYR A 20 -1.60 -28.24 1.51
CA TYR A 20 -2.22 -29.19 2.44
C TYR A 20 -2.66 -28.58 3.77
N ARG A 21 -2.17 -27.38 4.12
CA ARG A 21 -2.54 -26.67 5.34
C ARG A 21 -3.64 -25.64 5.16
N ILE A 22 -4.04 -25.34 3.93
CA ILE A 22 -5.19 -24.47 3.67
C ILE A 22 -6.46 -24.98 4.36
N PRO A 23 -6.82 -26.28 4.30
CA PRO A 23 -7.99 -26.78 5.01
C PRO A 23 -7.94 -26.58 6.54
N GLU A 24 -6.75 -26.66 7.14
CA GLU A 24 -6.56 -26.37 8.57
C GLU A 24 -6.84 -24.89 8.87
N ALA A 25 -6.30 -23.98 8.07
CA ALA A 25 -6.53 -22.55 8.19
C ALA A 25 -8.00 -22.17 8.00
N VAL A 26 -8.67 -22.77 7.02
CA VAL A 26 -10.09 -22.58 6.74
C VAL A 26 -10.96 -23.08 7.92
N ALA A 27 -10.67 -24.28 8.44
CA ALA A 27 -11.40 -24.82 9.59
C ALA A 27 -11.20 -23.94 10.85
N LEU A 28 -9.98 -23.47 11.08
CA LEU A 28 -9.69 -22.56 12.19
C LEU A 28 -10.42 -21.23 12.01
N ALA A 29 -10.34 -20.61 10.83
CA ALA A 29 -11.02 -19.35 10.54
C ALA A 29 -12.54 -19.46 10.77
N GLY A 30 -13.16 -20.54 10.27
CA GLY A 30 -14.59 -20.77 10.44
C GLY A 30 -15.05 -21.01 11.91
N SER A 31 -14.11 -21.16 12.83
CA SER A 31 -14.38 -21.28 14.28
C SER A 31 -14.08 -20.01 15.09
N CYS A 32 -13.67 -18.93 14.41
CA CYS A 32 -13.27 -17.66 15.02
C CYS A 32 -14.25 -16.53 14.68
N ASP A 33 -14.28 -15.49 15.52
CA ASP A 33 -15.06 -14.27 15.26
C ASP A 33 -14.37 -13.33 14.24
N LEU A 34 -13.06 -13.46 14.07
CA LEU A 34 -12.22 -12.67 13.17
C LEU A 34 -11.01 -13.49 12.74
N ALA A 35 -10.67 -13.45 11.47
CA ALA A 35 -9.44 -14.01 10.93
C ALA A 35 -8.46 -12.89 10.52
N ILE A 36 -7.20 -13.02 10.90
CA ILE A 36 -6.12 -12.16 10.41
C ILE A 36 -5.29 -13.03 9.46
N VAL A 37 -5.31 -12.69 8.17
CA VAL A 37 -4.60 -13.42 7.12
C VAL A 37 -3.40 -12.62 6.69
N CYS A 38 -2.20 -13.16 6.93
CA CYS A 38 -0.93 -12.58 6.50
C CYS A 38 -0.48 -13.26 5.21
N VAL A 39 -0.25 -12.46 4.19
CA VAL A 39 0.23 -12.85 2.86
C VAL A 39 1.36 -11.92 2.43
N GLY A 40 2.03 -12.21 1.35
CA GLY A 40 3.05 -11.31 0.82
C GLY A 40 4.17 -12.04 0.10
N LEU A 41 5.30 -11.39 0.01
CA LEU A 41 6.46 -11.82 -0.75
C LEU A 41 7.70 -11.82 0.15
N ASP A 42 8.80 -12.32 -0.36
CA ASP A 42 10.13 -12.19 0.23
C ASP A 42 11.21 -12.07 -0.87
N SER A 43 12.47 -12.06 -0.50
CA SER A 43 13.59 -11.91 -1.43
C SER A 43 13.71 -13.04 -2.46
N THR A 44 13.04 -14.18 -2.27
CA THR A 44 13.01 -15.27 -3.27
C THR A 44 12.04 -14.99 -4.42
N LEU A 45 11.11 -14.07 -4.22
CA LEU A 45 10.14 -13.63 -5.21
C LEU A 45 10.40 -12.19 -5.71
N GLU A 46 11.03 -11.36 -4.89
CA GLU A 46 11.40 -9.97 -5.19
C GLU A 46 12.93 -9.79 -5.10
N GLY A 47 13.68 -10.50 -5.94
CA GLY A 47 15.14 -10.44 -5.99
C GLY A 47 15.67 -9.62 -7.17
N GLU A 48 16.97 -9.61 -7.33
CA GLU A 48 17.66 -8.99 -8.48
C GLU A 48 17.64 -9.90 -9.71
N GLN A 49 17.67 -9.30 -10.88
CA GLN A 49 17.84 -10.02 -12.14
C GLN A 49 19.09 -10.90 -12.11
N GLY A 50 18.91 -12.19 -12.29
CA GLY A 50 20.00 -13.17 -12.29
C GLY A 50 20.35 -13.74 -10.91
N ASP A 51 19.64 -13.40 -9.86
CA ASP A 51 19.76 -14.05 -8.56
C ASP A 51 19.41 -15.53 -8.66
N VAL A 52 20.38 -16.39 -8.31
CA VAL A 52 20.21 -17.86 -8.40
C VAL A 52 19.23 -18.42 -7.37
N SER A 53 18.93 -17.65 -6.32
CA SER A 53 17.96 -18.02 -5.28
C SER A 53 16.54 -17.54 -5.60
N ASN A 54 16.34 -16.77 -6.68
CA ASN A 54 15.04 -16.28 -7.08
C ASN A 54 14.18 -17.40 -7.68
N ALA A 55 12.94 -17.54 -7.22
CA ALA A 55 12.01 -18.59 -7.63
C ALA A 55 11.76 -18.64 -9.14
N PHE A 56 11.81 -17.49 -9.81
CA PHE A 56 11.58 -17.36 -11.24
C PHE A 56 12.87 -17.13 -12.04
N ALA A 57 14.03 -17.09 -11.38
CA ALA A 57 15.34 -16.81 -11.97
C ALA A 57 15.41 -15.49 -12.77
N SER A 58 14.50 -14.57 -12.54
CA SER A 58 14.33 -13.35 -13.31
C SER A 58 14.42 -12.06 -12.49
N GLY A 59 14.42 -12.14 -11.17
CA GLY A 59 14.44 -10.99 -10.29
C GLY A 59 13.08 -10.32 -10.11
N ASP A 60 12.53 -9.75 -11.18
CA ASP A 60 11.27 -9.04 -11.13
C ASP A 60 10.06 -9.97 -11.13
N LYS A 61 8.99 -9.55 -10.48
CA LYS A 61 7.70 -10.24 -10.54
C LYS A 61 7.12 -10.16 -11.96
N PRO A 62 6.47 -11.24 -12.43
CA PRO A 62 5.84 -11.23 -13.76
C PRO A 62 4.54 -10.41 -13.80
N ASP A 63 3.91 -10.16 -12.65
CA ASP A 63 2.64 -9.46 -12.52
C ASP A 63 2.51 -8.77 -11.15
N LEU A 64 1.38 -8.12 -10.89
CA LEU A 64 1.10 -7.42 -9.64
C LEU A 64 0.29 -8.27 -8.64
N LEU A 65 0.13 -9.55 -8.88
CA LEU A 65 -0.69 -10.42 -8.04
C LEU A 65 0.14 -11.11 -6.94
N LEU A 66 -0.53 -11.52 -5.89
CA LEU A 66 0.01 -12.51 -4.98
C LEU A 66 0.20 -13.86 -5.71
N PRO A 67 1.15 -14.71 -5.30
CA PRO A 67 1.24 -16.08 -5.75
C PRO A 67 -0.12 -16.80 -5.65
N LYS A 68 -0.41 -17.66 -6.63
CA LYS A 68 -1.72 -18.30 -6.72
C LYS A 68 -2.13 -19.02 -5.43
N ILE A 69 -1.18 -19.73 -4.80
CA ILE A 69 -1.45 -20.49 -3.57
C ILE A 69 -1.90 -19.58 -2.41
N GLN A 70 -1.35 -18.35 -2.33
CA GLN A 70 -1.76 -17.36 -1.33
C GLN A 70 -3.16 -16.80 -1.65
N ARG A 71 -3.46 -16.56 -2.93
CA ARG A 71 -4.81 -16.17 -3.36
C ARG A 71 -5.83 -17.26 -3.02
N ASP A 72 -5.50 -18.52 -3.27
CA ASP A 72 -6.35 -19.67 -2.92
C ASP A 72 -6.62 -19.73 -1.40
N LEU A 73 -5.62 -19.41 -0.56
CA LEU A 73 -5.80 -19.32 0.88
C LEU A 73 -6.76 -18.18 1.26
N VAL A 74 -6.53 -16.98 0.75
CA VAL A 74 -7.37 -15.80 1.06
C VAL A 74 -8.81 -16.05 0.65
N GLU A 75 -9.04 -16.51 -0.57
CA GLU A 75 -10.38 -16.78 -1.11
C GLU A 75 -11.13 -17.85 -0.28
N GLN A 76 -10.45 -18.94 0.10
CA GLN A 76 -11.08 -19.98 0.89
C GLN A 76 -11.36 -19.55 2.33
N VAL A 77 -10.50 -18.71 2.93
CA VAL A 77 -10.77 -18.14 4.26
C VAL A 77 -11.94 -17.16 4.20
N ILE A 78 -12.00 -16.28 3.21
CA ILE A 78 -13.15 -15.38 3.00
C ILE A 78 -14.45 -16.18 2.83
N ALA A 79 -14.40 -17.29 2.09
CA ALA A 79 -15.57 -18.14 1.85
C ALA A 79 -16.15 -18.80 3.13
N THR A 80 -15.44 -18.78 4.26
CA THR A 80 -16.00 -19.20 5.56
C THR A 80 -17.06 -18.27 6.10
N GLY A 81 -17.12 -17.03 5.60
CA GLY A 81 -17.98 -15.96 6.13
C GLY A 81 -17.45 -15.27 7.39
N THR A 82 -16.32 -15.70 7.92
CA THR A 82 -15.64 -15.03 9.02
C THR A 82 -15.03 -13.71 8.51
N PRO A 83 -15.22 -12.57 9.20
CA PRO A 83 -14.55 -11.32 8.81
C PRO A 83 -13.03 -11.49 8.73
N VAL A 84 -12.41 -10.95 7.68
CA VAL A 84 -10.96 -11.10 7.43
C VAL A 84 -10.28 -9.75 7.45
N ILE A 85 -9.23 -9.59 8.26
CA ILE A 85 -8.25 -8.52 8.08
C ILE A 85 -7.09 -9.09 7.25
N LEU A 86 -6.86 -8.51 6.09
CA LEU A 86 -5.79 -8.92 5.19
C LEU A 86 -4.54 -8.08 5.43
N ILE A 87 -3.42 -8.72 5.74
CA ILE A 87 -2.13 -8.06 5.94
C ILE A 87 -1.19 -8.50 4.82
N ASP A 88 -0.76 -7.54 4.03
CA ASP A 88 0.17 -7.72 2.92
C ASP A 88 1.58 -7.30 3.34
N LEU A 89 2.51 -8.25 3.25
CA LEU A 89 3.93 -8.12 3.61
C LEU A 89 4.77 -8.23 2.34
N ALA A 90 4.78 -7.18 1.52
CA ALA A 90 5.49 -7.15 0.24
C ALA A 90 6.29 -5.86 0.09
N GLY A 91 7.43 -5.92 -0.58
CA GLY A 91 8.30 -4.77 -0.85
C GLY A 91 7.88 -3.94 -2.06
N SER A 92 6.91 -4.43 -2.84
CA SER A 92 6.39 -3.79 -4.05
C SER A 92 4.86 -3.75 -4.06
N PRO A 93 4.24 -2.96 -4.95
CA PRO A 93 2.79 -2.94 -5.09
C PRO A 93 2.21 -4.31 -5.42
N ILE A 94 1.17 -4.70 -4.71
CA ILE A 94 0.33 -5.87 -4.98
C ILE A 94 -1.09 -5.40 -5.27
N ASP A 95 -1.69 -5.91 -6.32
CA ASP A 95 -3.10 -5.67 -6.62
C ASP A 95 -3.98 -6.59 -5.75
N LEU A 96 -4.57 -6.01 -4.72
CA LEU A 96 -5.53 -6.67 -3.83
C LEU A 96 -6.96 -6.17 -4.05
N SER A 97 -7.22 -5.51 -5.18
CA SER A 97 -8.52 -4.93 -5.50
C SER A 97 -9.65 -5.95 -5.50
N ALA A 98 -9.36 -7.20 -5.85
CA ALA A 98 -10.32 -8.28 -5.81
C ALA A 98 -10.89 -8.54 -4.41
N TYR A 99 -10.18 -8.15 -3.35
CA TYR A 99 -10.58 -8.39 -1.96
C TYR A 99 -11.16 -7.15 -1.27
N GLU A 100 -11.04 -5.96 -1.87
CA GLU A 100 -11.37 -4.68 -1.23
C GLU A 100 -12.78 -4.62 -0.68
N ASP A 101 -13.76 -5.12 -1.43
CA ASP A 101 -15.16 -5.14 -1.03
C ASP A 101 -15.55 -6.41 -0.21
N GLN A 102 -14.62 -7.34 -0.05
CA GLN A 102 -14.86 -8.62 0.61
C GLN A 102 -14.31 -8.69 2.03
N VAL A 103 -13.39 -7.78 2.38
CA VAL A 103 -12.75 -7.75 3.69
C VAL A 103 -12.91 -6.39 4.35
N PRO A 104 -13.13 -6.33 5.67
CA PRO A 104 -13.29 -5.08 6.40
C PRO A 104 -12.04 -4.21 6.42
N ALA A 105 -10.82 -4.80 6.27
CA ALA A 105 -9.59 -4.01 6.24
C ALA A 105 -8.46 -4.73 5.49
N ILE A 106 -7.64 -3.92 4.80
CA ILE A 106 -6.37 -4.32 4.19
C ILE A 106 -5.27 -3.43 4.77
N LEU A 107 -4.21 -4.05 5.29
CA LEU A 107 -3.02 -3.36 5.78
C LEU A 107 -1.82 -3.77 4.94
N HIS A 108 -1.28 -2.84 4.14
CA HIS A 108 -0.02 -3.03 3.43
C HIS A 108 1.14 -2.64 4.35
N ALA A 109 1.86 -3.62 4.87
CA ALA A 109 2.84 -3.44 5.94
C ALA A 109 4.28 -3.42 5.45
N TRP A 110 4.53 -3.53 4.14
CA TRP A 110 5.87 -3.61 3.55
C TRP A 110 6.67 -4.75 4.17
N TYR A 111 7.98 -4.58 4.34
CA TYR A 111 8.87 -5.46 5.12
C TYR A 111 9.14 -4.80 6.48
N PRO A 112 8.33 -5.03 7.50
CA PRO A 112 8.29 -4.21 8.70
C PRO A 112 9.43 -4.48 9.70
N GLY A 113 10.32 -5.45 9.43
CA GLY A 113 11.45 -5.78 10.29
C GLY A 113 11.08 -6.46 11.61
N GLY A 114 12.01 -6.48 12.55
CA GLY A 114 11.90 -7.25 13.79
C GLY A 114 10.75 -6.82 14.73
N GLU A 115 10.35 -5.55 14.72
CA GLU A 115 9.24 -5.01 15.53
C GLU A 115 7.90 -4.99 14.76
N GLY A 116 7.88 -5.51 13.54
CA GLY A 116 6.72 -5.44 12.65
C GLY A 116 5.45 -6.04 13.23
N GLY A 117 5.53 -7.22 13.84
CA GLY A 117 4.38 -7.85 14.48
C GLY A 117 3.79 -6.99 15.60
N ARG A 118 4.63 -6.30 16.38
CA ARG A 118 4.18 -5.37 17.42
C ARG A 118 3.52 -4.14 16.82
N ALA A 119 4.13 -3.53 15.79
CA ALA A 119 3.57 -2.35 15.13
C ALA A 119 2.21 -2.65 14.49
N ILE A 120 2.08 -3.79 13.81
CA ILE A 120 0.81 -4.27 13.25
C ILE A 120 -0.24 -4.47 14.36
N ALA A 121 0.12 -5.15 15.45
CA ALA A 121 -0.78 -5.36 16.58
C ALA A 121 -1.24 -4.03 17.22
N ASP A 122 -0.34 -3.08 17.43
CA ASP A 122 -0.67 -1.78 18.01
C ASP A 122 -1.64 -0.97 17.11
N ILE A 123 -1.55 -1.12 15.78
CA ILE A 123 -2.54 -0.59 14.83
C ILE A 123 -3.86 -1.35 14.99
N LEU A 124 -3.87 -2.68 14.85
CA LEU A 124 -5.10 -3.48 14.87
C LEU A 124 -5.91 -3.32 16.15
N PHE A 125 -5.24 -3.15 17.30
CA PHE A 125 -5.87 -2.90 18.58
C PHE A 125 -6.15 -1.42 18.89
N GLY A 126 -5.91 -0.53 17.91
CA GLY A 126 -6.22 0.89 18.02
C GLY A 126 -5.36 1.68 19.01
N LYS A 127 -4.21 1.13 19.44
CA LYS A 127 -3.26 1.87 20.30
C LYS A 127 -2.54 2.97 19.53
N VAL A 128 -2.34 2.77 18.23
CA VAL A 128 -1.71 3.73 17.33
C VAL A 128 -2.58 3.85 16.09
N SER A 129 -2.91 5.07 15.69
CA SER A 129 -3.56 5.31 14.39
C SER A 129 -2.55 5.12 13.26
N PRO A 130 -2.88 4.38 12.18
CA PRO A 130 -2.04 4.36 11.00
C PRO A 130 -1.94 5.78 10.43
N GLY A 131 -0.79 6.12 9.87
CA GLY A 131 -0.52 7.45 9.28
C GLY A 131 0.45 7.36 8.11
N GLY A 132 0.63 6.17 7.56
CA GLY A 132 1.46 5.93 6.37
C GLY A 132 0.73 6.34 5.09
N LYS A 133 1.48 6.87 4.12
CA LYS A 133 1.00 7.16 2.77
C LYS A 133 1.79 6.36 1.76
N LEU A 134 1.12 5.86 0.72
CA LEU A 134 1.77 5.09 -0.33
C LEU A 134 2.81 5.95 -1.08
N PRO A 135 4.08 5.53 -1.15
CA PRO A 135 5.12 6.23 -1.89
C PRO A 135 5.13 5.85 -3.38
N LEU A 136 4.20 5.03 -3.80
CA LEU A 136 4.04 4.51 -5.16
C LEU A 136 2.56 4.52 -5.56
N THR A 137 2.30 4.52 -6.87
CA THR A 137 0.97 4.27 -7.41
C THR A 137 0.73 2.77 -7.47
N PHE A 138 -0.35 2.30 -6.88
CA PHE A 138 -0.78 0.90 -6.96
C PHE A 138 -1.78 0.76 -8.10
N TYR A 139 -1.38 0.04 -9.14
CA TYR A 139 -2.20 -0.19 -10.33
C TYR A 139 -3.05 -1.45 -10.17
N TYR A 140 -4.08 -1.57 -11.01
CA TYR A 140 -4.70 -2.86 -11.26
C TYR A 140 -3.76 -3.73 -12.09
N ASN A 141 -3.75 -5.03 -11.85
CA ASN A 141 -2.87 -5.96 -12.55
C ASN A 141 -3.09 -5.98 -14.08
N ASP A 142 -4.33 -5.79 -14.52
CA ASP A 142 -4.74 -5.70 -15.92
C ASP A 142 -4.79 -4.26 -16.45
N GLY A 143 -4.25 -3.31 -15.69
CA GLY A 143 -4.24 -1.90 -16.05
C GLY A 143 -3.39 -1.60 -17.28
N PRO A 144 -3.66 -0.50 -17.98
CA PRO A 144 -2.96 -0.11 -19.21
C PRO A 144 -1.60 0.50 -18.88
N LEU A 145 -0.63 -0.32 -18.51
CA LEU A 145 0.75 0.12 -18.31
C LEU A 145 1.53 0.05 -19.62
N PRO A 146 2.42 1.02 -19.91
CA PRO A 146 3.32 0.96 -21.03
C PRO A 146 4.25 -0.25 -20.97
N ASP A 147 4.72 -0.72 -22.13
CA ASP A 147 5.70 -1.81 -22.23
C ASP A 147 6.93 -1.51 -21.37
N ILE A 148 7.52 -2.53 -20.73
CA ILE A 148 8.69 -2.39 -19.87
C ILE A 148 9.91 -1.81 -20.57
N THR A 149 10.01 -1.99 -21.90
CA THR A 149 11.09 -1.46 -22.73
C THR A 149 10.87 -0.01 -23.18
N ASP A 150 9.68 0.54 -22.96
CA ASP A 150 9.40 1.95 -23.20
C ASP A 150 9.82 2.78 -21.98
N TYR A 151 10.90 3.55 -22.12
CA TYR A 151 11.45 4.39 -21.05
C TYR A 151 10.86 5.80 -20.99
N HIS A 152 9.87 6.13 -21.79
CA HIS A 152 9.14 7.39 -21.66
C HIS A 152 8.30 7.37 -20.36
N MET A 153 8.13 8.55 -19.77
CA MET A 153 7.32 8.68 -18.55
C MET A 153 5.82 8.73 -18.81
N THR A 154 5.41 8.97 -20.05
CA THR A 154 4.00 9.02 -20.45
C THR A 154 3.25 7.75 -20.00
N GLY A 155 2.11 7.93 -19.37
CA GLY A 155 1.30 6.83 -18.82
C GLY A 155 1.86 6.17 -17.57
N ARG A 156 2.93 6.71 -16.96
CA ARG A 156 3.58 6.13 -15.77
C ARG A 156 3.45 7.02 -14.56
N THR A 157 3.39 6.41 -13.40
CA THR A 157 3.35 7.03 -12.07
C THR A 157 2.18 8.01 -11.90
N TYR A 158 1.95 8.51 -10.71
CA TYR A 158 0.95 9.55 -10.43
C TYR A 158 1.14 10.83 -11.27
N ARG A 159 2.34 11.02 -11.84
CA ARG A 159 2.67 12.21 -12.62
C ARG A 159 2.06 12.21 -14.01
N TYR A 160 1.99 11.05 -14.67
CA TYR A 160 1.61 10.95 -16.08
C TYR A 160 0.56 9.87 -16.36
N PHE A 161 0.15 9.10 -15.34
CA PHE A 161 -0.89 8.10 -15.49
C PHE A 161 -2.26 8.80 -15.55
N GLU A 162 -2.97 8.59 -16.64
CA GLU A 162 -4.31 9.19 -16.87
C GLU A 162 -5.45 8.25 -16.47
N GLY A 163 -5.13 6.98 -16.22
CA GLY A 163 -6.11 5.98 -15.81
C GLY A 163 -6.50 6.12 -14.32
N ARG A 164 -7.43 5.28 -13.91
CA ARG A 164 -7.78 5.12 -12.49
C ARG A 164 -6.86 4.04 -11.88
N PRO A 165 -5.95 4.37 -10.98
CA PRO A 165 -5.19 3.36 -10.24
C PRO A 165 -6.10 2.70 -9.19
N TRP A 166 -5.70 1.51 -8.71
CA TRP A 166 -6.38 0.93 -7.55
C TRP A 166 -6.21 1.83 -6.33
N LYS A 167 -4.98 2.16 -5.97
CA LYS A 167 -4.69 3.19 -4.94
C LYS A 167 -3.67 4.19 -5.48
N PRO A 168 -3.95 5.49 -5.42
CA PRO A 168 -3.03 6.50 -5.91
C PRO A 168 -1.82 6.67 -4.99
N PHE A 169 -0.73 7.19 -5.54
CA PHE A 169 0.37 7.74 -4.76
C PHE A 169 -0.16 8.70 -3.69
N GLY A 170 0.38 8.62 -2.48
CA GLY A 170 -0.04 9.46 -1.36
C GLY A 170 -1.31 8.98 -0.64
N PHE A 171 -1.95 7.90 -1.10
CA PHE A 171 -3.10 7.31 -0.41
C PHE A 171 -2.69 6.68 0.93
N GLY A 172 -3.56 6.80 1.93
CA GLY A 172 -3.46 6.11 3.21
C GLY A 172 -4.53 6.61 4.16
N LEU A 173 -5.12 5.70 4.93
CA LEU A 173 -6.20 5.99 5.88
C LEU A 173 -5.63 6.14 7.30
N THR A 174 -6.38 6.85 8.13
CA THR A 174 -6.16 7.01 9.58
C THR A 174 -7.43 6.63 10.33
N TYR A 175 -7.34 6.44 11.66
CA TYR A 175 -8.53 6.16 12.50
C TYR A 175 -9.37 7.40 12.81
N GLY A 176 -9.14 8.45 12.12
CA GLY A 176 -9.89 9.69 12.11
C GLY A 176 -9.39 10.53 10.96
N GLU A 177 -9.98 11.66 10.71
CA GLU A 177 -9.61 12.55 9.60
C GLU A 177 -9.11 13.87 10.15
N LEU A 178 -7.87 14.23 9.81
CA LEU A 178 -7.35 15.58 10.05
C LEU A 178 -8.08 16.56 9.15
N GLN A 179 -8.64 17.60 9.73
CA GLN A 179 -9.30 18.66 8.99
C GLN A 179 -8.32 19.74 8.64
N ILE A 180 -8.15 20.05 7.35
CA ILE A 180 -7.46 21.25 6.89
C ILE A 180 -8.46 22.40 6.95
N THR A 181 -8.29 23.29 7.92
CA THR A 181 -9.20 24.44 8.12
C THR A 181 -8.80 25.64 7.28
N GLU A 182 -7.53 25.76 6.95
CA GLU A 182 -7.00 26.81 6.08
C GLU A 182 -5.72 26.33 5.39
N ALA A 183 -5.52 26.73 4.14
CA ALA A 183 -4.25 26.59 3.42
C ALA A 183 -4.02 27.85 2.58
N LYS A 184 -2.87 28.50 2.76
CA LYS A 184 -2.49 29.75 2.08
C LYS A 184 -1.06 29.70 1.59
N VAL A 185 -0.84 30.23 0.39
CA VAL A 185 0.50 30.67 -0.05
C VAL A 185 0.77 32.01 0.60
N THR A 186 1.75 32.07 1.49
CA THR A 186 2.06 33.27 2.29
C THR A 186 3.18 34.11 1.70
N GLU A 187 4.10 33.48 0.98
CA GLU A 187 5.21 34.14 0.31
C GLU A 187 5.58 33.42 -0.97
N VAL A 188 5.93 34.17 -2.01
CA VAL A 188 6.47 33.63 -3.26
C VAL A 188 7.73 34.39 -3.62
N ASP A 189 8.85 33.70 -3.76
CA ASP A 189 10.14 34.27 -4.11
C ASP A 189 10.53 33.82 -5.53
N TYR A 190 10.49 34.77 -6.46
CA TYR A 190 10.91 34.57 -7.86
C TYR A 190 12.35 35.02 -8.14
N THR A 191 13.08 35.49 -7.11
CA THR A 191 14.45 36.04 -7.28
C THR A 191 15.47 34.91 -7.38
N LYS A 192 15.13 33.71 -6.96
CA LYS A 192 15.99 32.52 -7.03
C LYS A 192 15.92 31.87 -8.41
N GLU A 193 16.99 31.18 -8.80
CA GLU A 193 17.03 30.38 -10.01
C GLU A 193 15.86 29.38 -10.06
N ILE A 194 15.53 28.79 -8.93
CA ILE A 194 14.33 27.96 -8.76
C ILE A 194 13.38 28.74 -7.85
N PRO A 195 12.24 29.22 -8.36
CA PRO A 195 11.24 29.90 -7.54
C PRO A 195 10.79 29.04 -6.36
N SER A 196 10.57 29.68 -5.23
CA SER A 196 10.08 29.02 -4.02
C SER A 196 8.82 29.70 -3.47
N ALA A 197 7.99 28.92 -2.81
CA ALA A 197 6.80 29.42 -2.13
C ALA A 197 6.76 28.92 -0.69
N GLN A 198 6.27 29.75 0.21
CA GLN A 198 5.92 29.35 1.57
C GLN A 198 4.41 29.12 1.64
N ILE A 199 4.02 27.99 2.21
CA ILE A 199 2.62 27.61 2.37
C ILE A 199 2.36 27.42 3.86
N THR A 200 1.36 28.13 4.37
CA THR A 200 0.87 27.94 5.75
C THR A 200 -0.41 27.12 5.68
N ILE A 201 -0.46 26.04 6.46
CA ILE A 201 -1.60 25.15 6.57
C ILE A 201 -2.03 25.12 8.03
N HIS A 202 -3.30 25.40 8.28
CA HIS A 202 -3.93 25.17 9.58
C HIS A 202 -4.74 23.88 9.54
N CYS A 203 -4.50 23.01 10.51
CA CYS A 203 -5.20 21.74 10.61
C CYS A 203 -5.66 21.48 12.05
N GLN A 204 -6.69 20.66 12.16
CA GLN A 204 -7.31 20.27 13.41
C GLN A 204 -7.52 18.76 13.44
N ASN A 205 -7.28 18.16 14.58
CA ASN A 205 -7.73 16.81 14.92
C ASN A 205 -9.07 16.90 15.68
N PRO A 206 -10.20 16.65 15.03
CA PRO A 206 -11.50 16.75 15.70
C PRO A 206 -11.88 15.50 16.51
N THR A 207 -10.99 14.50 16.57
CA THR A 207 -11.29 13.22 17.20
C THR A 207 -10.84 13.16 18.66
N ASP A 208 -11.25 12.11 19.36
CA ASP A 208 -10.92 11.81 20.75
C ASP A 208 -9.63 11.01 20.94
N ARG A 209 -8.83 10.85 19.87
CA ARG A 209 -7.55 10.11 19.86
C ARG A 209 -6.47 10.88 19.14
N ASP A 210 -5.22 10.60 19.50
CA ASP A 210 -4.07 11.14 18.78
C ASP A 210 -4.04 10.63 17.36
N LEU A 211 -3.78 11.51 16.40
CA LEU A 211 -3.61 11.19 14.99
C LEU A 211 -2.23 11.60 14.51
N SER A 212 -1.69 10.81 13.60
CA SER A 212 -0.52 11.16 12.80
C SER A 212 -0.87 10.98 11.34
N ASP A 213 -0.59 12.00 10.54
CA ASP A 213 -0.82 11.96 9.11
C ASP A 213 0.31 12.67 8.36
N VAL A 214 0.29 12.63 7.03
CA VAL A 214 1.25 13.34 6.18
C VAL A 214 0.48 14.35 5.33
N LEU A 215 0.72 15.64 5.61
CA LEU A 215 0.29 16.72 4.74
C LEU A 215 1.10 16.68 3.46
N GLN A 216 0.44 16.80 2.31
CA GLN A 216 1.07 16.73 1.00
C GLN A 216 0.67 17.94 0.18
N VAL A 217 1.65 18.63 -0.40
CA VAL A 217 1.44 19.77 -1.28
C VAL A 217 1.84 19.39 -2.68
N TYR A 218 0.91 19.52 -3.60
CA TYR A 218 1.13 19.22 -5.02
C TYR A 218 1.11 20.50 -5.85
N ALA A 219 2.00 20.57 -6.81
CA ALA A 219 2.06 21.63 -7.80
C ALA A 219 1.66 21.12 -9.18
N HIS A 220 0.94 21.95 -9.92
CA HIS A 220 0.60 21.71 -11.31
C HIS A 220 0.97 22.94 -12.16
N VAL A 221 1.42 22.72 -13.39
CA VAL A 221 1.77 23.78 -14.34
C VAL A 221 0.63 23.95 -15.32
N ASN A 222 0.04 25.15 -15.34
CA ASN A 222 -1.04 25.48 -16.27
C ASN A 222 -0.49 26.15 -17.54
N GLY A 223 -1.08 25.84 -18.70
CA GLY A 223 -0.82 26.54 -19.96
C GLY A 223 0.54 26.23 -20.60
N SER A 224 1.20 25.16 -20.22
CA SER A 224 2.42 24.70 -20.89
C SER A 224 2.09 24.15 -22.28
N SER A 225 2.94 24.48 -23.27
CA SER A 225 2.90 23.86 -24.60
C SER A 225 3.65 22.51 -24.66
N ASN A 226 4.38 22.17 -23.61
CA ASN A 226 5.07 20.90 -23.45
C ASN A 226 4.27 19.96 -22.57
N GLU A 227 4.51 18.66 -22.69
CA GLU A 227 4.00 17.67 -21.74
C GLU A 227 4.53 17.99 -20.32
N VAL A 228 3.63 18.09 -19.38
CA VAL A 228 3.94 18.35 -17.96
C VAL A 228 3.23 17.34 -17.09
N PRO A 229 3.76 17.06 -15.90
CA PRO A 229 3.08 16.16 -14.97
C PRO A 229 1.66 16.63 -14.64
N ASN A 230 0.72 15.70 -14.50
CA ASN A 230 -0.62 15.98 -13.98
C ASN A 230 -0.55 16.78 -12.67
N HIS A 231 0.34 16.34 -11.79
CA HIS A 231 0.73 17.06 -10.57
C HIS A 231 2.06 16.49 -10.09
N LYS A 232 2.79 17.28 -9.30
CA LYS A 232 4.09 16.90 -8.72
C LYS A 232 4.07 17.19 -7.24
N LEU A 233 4.42 16.22 -6.41
CA LEU A 233 4.64 16.45 -4.98
C LEU A 233 5.75 17.49 -4.82
N ALA A 234 5.39 18.66 -4.30
CA ALA A 234 6.29 19.79 -4.10
C ALA A 234 6.83 19.85 -2.67
N ALA A 235 6.01 19.49 -1.68
CA ALA A 235 6.40 19.39 -0.29
C ALA A 235 5.53 18.39 0.46
N PHE A 236 6.04 17.88 1.57
CA PHE A 236 5.25 17.09 2.50
C PHE A 236 5.80 17.24 3.90
N GLU A 237 4.93 17.08 4.89
CA GLU A 237 5.31 17.10 6.31
C GLU A 237 4.46 16.10 7.08
N ARG A 238 5.12 15.26 7.90
CA ARG A 238 4.42 14.43 8.86
C ARG A 238 3.99 15.28 10.04
N ILE A 239 2.70 15.27 10.33
CA ILE A 239 2.12 15.97 11.45
C ILE A 239 1.56 14.97 12.47
N ARG A 240 1.71 15.29 13.74
CA ARG A 240 1.01 14.64 14.84
C ARG A 240 0.24 15.68 15.61
N LEU A 241 -1.02 15.37 15.89
CA LEU A 241 -1.90 16.17 16.72
C LEU A 241 -2.51 15.29 17.80
N ASP A 242 -2.49 15.77 19.03
CA ASP A 242 -3.21 15.15 20.13
C ASP A 242 -4.73 15.29 19.91
N ALA A 243 -5.52 14.56 20.69
CA ALA A 243 -6.98 14.62 20.62
C ALA A 243 -7.50 16.06 20.79
N GLY A 244 -8.27 16.57 19.81
CA GLY A 244 -8.82 17.94 19.81
C GLY A 244 -7.82 19.05 19.50
N GLU A 245 -6.56 18.75 19.24
CA GLU A 245 -5.52 19.75 18.97
C GLU A 245 -5.68 20.41 17.61
N SER A 246 -5.31 21.68 17.52
CA SER A 246 -5.18 22.46 16.28
C SER A 246 -3.76 23.03 16.15
N LYS A 247 -3.24 23.05 14.96
CA LYS A 247 -1.89 23.53 14.66
C LYS A 247 -1.86 24.30 13.34
#